data_cbd9ad7b3877a2cacc4e511680482edd
#
_entry.id   cbd9ad7b3877a2cacc4e511680482edd
#
_cell.length_a   1.000
_cell.length_b   1.000
_cell.length_c   1.000
_cell.angle_alpha   90.00
_cell.angle_beta   90.00
_cell.angle_gamma   90.00
#
_symmetry.space_group_name_H-M   'P 1'
#
loop_
_entity.id
_entity.type
_entity.pdbx_description
1 polymer ?
#
loop_
_entity_poly.entity_id
_entity_poly.type
_entity_poly.pdbx_seq_one_letter_code
_entity_poly.pdbx_strand_id
1 'polypeptide(L)'
;MTMNRRDLLRYFSMTAGCYVIAASAGSLTGCANTTLAPKQSIFPLGVASADPQPDAVILWTYAIGADRDAGMSLIVQVARDEAFLEIVAEADAEASEKWDHTVRVLVTGLQPSSVYYYRFVTMEGATSRTGRTRTAPPAGDLSALNVA
;
A
#
# COMPACT_ATOMS: atom_id res chain seq x y z
N MET A 1 42.90 28.52 -41.67
CA MET A 1 41.71 28.05 -42.42
C MET A 1 40.73 27.50 -41.35
N THR A 2 39.84 28.35 -40.89
CA THR A 2 38.92 28.03 -39.78
C THR A 2 37.66 27.39 -40.35
N MET A 3 37.47 26.11 -40.12
CA MET A 3 36.28 25.39 -40.53
C MET A 3 35.09 25.83 -39.65
N ASN A 4 34.03 26.30 -40.31
CA ASN A 4 32.81 26.78 -39.68
C ASN A 4 31.91 25.59 -39.33
N ARG A 5 31.16 25.66 -38.22
CA ARG A 5 30.28 24.57 -37.73
C ARG A 5 29.25 24.08 -38.74
N ARG A 6 28.91 24.93 -39.71
CA ARG A 6 27.96 24.58 -40.81
C ARG A 6 28.60 23.67 -41.87
N ASP A 7 29.90 23.74 -42.06
CA ASP A 7 30.60 22.89 -43.03
C ASP A 7 30.82 21.49 -42.47
N LEU A 8 31.01 21.35 -41.16
CA LEU A 8 31.10 20.06 -40.47
C LEU A 8 29.83 19.22 -40.64
N LEU A 9 28.66 19.86 -40.54
CA LEU A 9 27.36 19.17 -40.68
C LEU A 9 27.09 18.72 -42.11
N ARG A 10 27.62 19.41 -43.12
CA ARG A 10 27.47 19.00 -44.53
C ARG A 10 28.37 17.81 -44.89
N TYR A 11 29.52 17.68 -44.28
CA TYR A 11 30.41 16.53 -44.49
C TYR A 11 29.84 15.25 -43.88
N PHE A 12 29.08 15.33 -42.75
CA PHE A 12 28.44 14.16 -42.12
C PHE A 12 27.25 13.63 -42.93
N SER A 13 26.61 14.42 -43.75
CA SER A 13 25.45 13.99 -44.54
C SER A 13 25.80 13.30 -45.89
N MET A 14 27.04 13.34 -46.31
CA MET A 14 27.47 12.75 -47.62
C MET A 14 28.16 11.37 -47.49
N THR A 15 28.40 10.88 -46.29
CA THR A 15 29.06 9.57 -46.10
C THR A 15 28.09 8.49 -45.55
N ALA A 16 26.78 8.76 -45.51
CA ALA A 16 25.76 7.75 -45.20
C ALA A 16 25.33 6.98 -46.47
N GLY A 17 26.29 6.53 -47.23
CA GLY A 17 26.10 5.70 -48.41
C GLY A 17 26.52 4.26 -48.14
N CYS A 18 25.52 3.39 -48.08
CA CYS A 18 25.59 1.92 -48.31
C CYS A 18 26.62 1.13 -47.51
N TYR A 19 26.29 0.83 -46.23
CA TYR A 19 26.66 -0.45 -45.67
C TYR A 19 25.42 -1.35 -45.61
N VAL A 20 25.30 -2.20 -46.64
CA VAL A 20 24.39 -3.35 -46.58
C VAL A 20 25.08 -4.39 -45.70
N ILE A 21 24.78 -4.41 -44.41
CA ILE A 21 25.13 -5.53 -43.55
C ILE A 21 24.03 -6.56 -43.75
N ALA A 22 24.40 -7.69 -44.32
CA ALA A 22 23.57 -8.90 -44.39
C ALA A 22 23.06 -9.23 -43.00
N ALA A 23 21.74 -9.13 -42.81
CA ALA A 23 21.07 -9.42 -41.57
C ALA A 23 21.14 -10.94 -41.30
N SER A 24 21.95 -11.35 -40.33
CA SER A 24 21.62 -12.51 -39.53
C SER A 24 20.36 -12.16 -38.71
N ALA A 25 19.34 -13.00 -38.85
CA ALA A 25 18.07 -12.88 -38.13
C ALA A 25 18.32 -13.01 -36.59
N GLY A 26 18.72 -11.90 -35.97
CA GLY A 26 18.69 -11.72 -34.54
C GLY A 26 17.40 -11.00 -34.19
N SER A 27 16.50 -11.65 -33.50
CA SER A 27 15.29 -11.07 -32.96
C SER A 27 15.60 -9.77 -32.23
N LEU A 28 15.19 -8.64 -32.81
CA LEU A 28 15.04 -7.39 -32.07
C LEU A 28 13.91 -7.61 -31.07
N THR A 29 14.20 -8.20 -29.93
CA THR A 29 13.35 -8.11 -28.76
C THR A 29 13.36 -6.63 -28.38
N GLY A 30 12.47 -5.87 -29.03
CA GLY A 30 12.13 -4.54 -28.55
C GLY A 30 11.78 -4.74 -27.07
N CYS A 31 12.45 -3.99 -26.18
CA CYS A 31 11.99 -3.79 -24.83
C CYS A 31 10.59 -3.21 -24.94
N ALA A 32 9.57 -4.09 -25.02
CA ALA A 32 8.24 -3.70 -24.68
C ALA A 32 8.35 -3.23 -23.24
N ASN A 33 8.45 -1.92 -23.02
CA ASN A 33 8.07 -1.32 -21.77
C ASN A 33 6.61 -1.69 -21.56
N THR A 34 6.38 -2.89 -21.06
CA THR A 34 5.12 -3.24 -20.44
C THR A 34 5.08 -2.34 -19.22
N THR A 35 4.52 -1.17 -19.38
CA THR A 35 4.06 -0.35 -18.26
C THR A 35 2.98 -1.21 -17.63
N LEU A 36 3.39 -2.07 -16.69
CA LEU A 36 2.45 -2.74 -15.80
C LEU A 36 1.69 -1.58 -15.16
N ALA A 37 0.43 -1.42 -15.52
CA ALA A 37 -0.44 -0.51 -14.82
C ALA A 37 -0.24 -0.79 -13.33
N PRO A 38 0.01 0.21 -12.48
CA PRO A 38 0.25 -0.03 -11.08
C PRO A 38 -0.92 -0.84 -10.57
N LYS A 39 -0.64 -2.04 -10.03
CA LYS A 39 -1.67 -2.89 -9.43
C LYS A 39 -2.38 -2.03 -8.40
N GLN A 40 -3.64 -1.72 -8.66
CA GLN A 40 -4.42 -0.84 -7.79
C GLN A 40 -4.40 -1.46 -6.41
N SER A 41 -3.90 -0.73 -5.42
CA SER A 41 -3.88 -1.20 -4.05
C SER A 41 -5.31 -1.30 -3.54
N ILE A 42 -5.68 -2.42 -2.94
CA ILE A 42 -6.99 -2.60 -2.30
C ILE A 42 -7.13 -1.60 -1.13
N PHE A 43 -6.04 -1.27 -0.45
CA PHE A 43 -5.97 -0.35 0.68
C PHE A 43 -5.16 0.92 0.35
N PRO A 44 -5.64 1.79 -0.57
CA PRO A 44 -4.84 2.89 -1.10
C PRO A 44 -4.53 3.99 -0.06
N LEU A 45 -5.36 4.14 0.96
CA LEU A 45 -5.19 5.17 1.99
C LEU A 45 -4.51 4.64 3.26
N GLY A 46 -4.13 3.36 3.28
CA GLY A 46 -3.48 2.73 4.43
C GLY A 46 -4.45 2.46 5.58
N VAL A 47 -3.96 2.54 6.81
CA VAL A 47 -4.72 2.24 8.03
C VAL A 47 -4.49 3.30 9.09
N ALA A 48 -5.47 3.49 9.97
CA ALA A 48 -5.38 4.40 11.11
C ALA A 48 -6.03 3.80 12.37
N SER A 49 -5.62 4.28 13.54
CA SER A 49 -6.27 3.98 14.82
C SER A 49 -6.73 5.28 15.48
N ALA A 50 -7.83 5.19 16.20
CA ALA A 50 -8.45 6.33 16.88
C ALA A 50 -9.09 5.91 18.20
N ASP A 51 -9.40 6.89 19.04
CA ASP A 51 -10.13 6.73 20.30
C ASP A 51 -9.60 5.58 21.18
N PRO A 52 -8.32 5.62 21.60
CA PRO A 52 -7.76 4.58 22.44
C PRO A 52 -8.41 4.60 23.81
N GLN A 53 -9.08 3.51 24.15
CA GLN A 53 -9.63 3.23 25.49
C GLN A 53 -8.71 2.25 26.24
N PRO A 54 -8.89 2.04 27.55
CA PRO A 54 -8.06 1.09 28.28
C PRO A 54 -8.11 -0.34 27.76
N ASP A 55 -9.27 -0.75 27.22
CA ASP A 55 -9.53 -2.11 26.76
C ASP A 55 -10.00 -2.18 25.30
N ALA A 56 -10.01 -1.05 24.58
CA ALA A 56 -10.52 -0.98 23.22
C ALA A 56 -9.80 0.07 22.37
N VAL A 57 -9.95 -0.05 21.04
CA VAL A 57 -9.48 0.94 20.07
C VAL A 57 -10.34 0.89 18.80
N ILE A 58 -10.58 2.02 18.19
CA ILE A 58 -11.20 2.10 16.86
C ILE A 58 -10.10 1.98 15.82
N LEU A 59 -10.25 1.03 14.90
CA LEU A 59 -9.38 0.83 13.75
C LEU A 59 -10.11 1.25 12.47
N TRP A 60 -9.37 1.86 11.57
CA TRP A 60 -9.90 2.42 10.33
C TRP A 60 -9.07 2.02 9.12
N THR A 61 -9.76 1.79 8.01
CA THR A 61 -9.15 1.72 6.67
C THR A 61 -10.14 2.19 5.60
N TYR A 62 -9.63 2.39 4.40
CA TYR A 62 -10.41 2.51 3.17
C TYR A 62 -10.04 1.33 2.28
N ALA A 63 -11.03 0.52 1.87
CA ALA A 63 -10.79 -0.66 1.06
C ALA A 63 -11.70 -0.68 -0.16
N ILE A 64 -11.10 -0.83 -1.34
CA ILE A 64 -11.83 -0.80 -2.61
C ILE A 64 -11.34 -1.92 -3.52
N GLY A 65 -12.28 -2.72 -4.02
CA GLY A 65 -12.03 -3.78 -5.00
C GLY A 65 -11.99 -3.29 -6.43
N ALA A 66 -11.85 -4.23 -7.35
CA ALA A 66 -11.95 -3.98 -8.79
C ALA A 66 -13.37 -3.54 -9.20
N ASP A 67 -14.38 -4.13 -8.56
CA ASP A 67 -15.77 -3.69 -8.65
C ASP A 67 -16.06 -2.72 -7.49
N ARG A 68 -16.29 -1.47 -7.84
CA ARG A 68 -16.53 -0.40 -6.86
C ARG A 68 -17.91 -0.47 -6.23
N ASP A 69 -18.87 -1.07 -6.92
CA ASP A 69 -20.26 -1.16 -6.47
C ASP A 69 -20.46 -2.40 -5.56
N ALA A 70 -19.52 -3.33 -5.57
CA ALA A 70 -19.56 -4.49 -4.70
C ALA A 70 -18.97 -4.17 -3.32
N GLY A 71 -19.68 -4.59 -2.26
CA GLY A 71 -19.14 -4.61 -0.91
C GLY A 71 -17.98 -5.61 -0.78
N MET A 72 -17.07 -5.34 0.14
CA MET A 72 -15.92 -6.21 0.41
C MET A 72 -15.89 -6.62 1.87
N SER A 73 -15.94 -7.93 2.12
CA SER A 73 -15.75 -8.49 3.46
C SER A 73 -14.27 -8.49 3.83
N LEU A 74 -13.99 -8.08 5.04
CA LEU A 74 -12.65 -7.95 5.60
C LEU A 74 -12.61 -8.58 7.00
N ILE A 75 -11.43 -8.99 7.41
CA ILE A 75 -11.12 -9.33 8.80
C ILE A 75 -10.06 -8.34 9.30
N VAL A 76 -10.32 -7.73 10.44
CA VAL A 76 -9.31 -7.00 11.20
C VAL A 76 -8.57 -8.00 12.10
N GLN A 77 -7.25 -7.99 12.06
CA GLN A 77 -6.39 -8.77 12.95
C GLN A 77 -5.59 -7.82 13.84
N VAL A 78 -5.58 -8.11 15.14
CA VAL A 78 -4.79 -7.38 16.14
C VAL A 78 -3.85 -8.37 16.85
N ALA A 79 -2.56 -8.05 16.87
CA ALA A 79 -1.51 -8.90 17.42
C ALA A 79 -0.62 -8.14 18.39
N ARG A 80 0.09 -8.89 19.26
CA ARG A 80 1.13 -8.33 20.14
C ARG A 80 2.45 -8.08 19.42
N ASP A 81 2.66 -8.72 18.29
CA ASP A 81 3.89 -8.66 17.49
C ASP A 81 3.60 -8.26 16.04
N GLU A 82 4.58 -7.63 15.41
CA GLU A 82 4.48 -7.15 14.01
C GLU A 82 4.41 -8.29 12.99
N ALA A 83 4.86 -9.49 13.35
CA ALA A 83 4.81 -10.67 12.50
C ALA A 83 3.46 -11.41 12.56
N PHE A 84 2.55 -10.97 13.45
CA PHE A 84 1.23 -11.57 13.65
C PHE A 84 1.29 -13.06 14.05
N LEU A 85 2.26 -13.41 14.87
CA LEU A 85 2.39 -14.76 15.45
C LEU A 85 1.47 -14.93 16.67
N GLU A 86 1.24 -13.85 17.42
CA GLU A 86 0.33 -13.82 18.58
C GLU A 86 -0.85 -12.90 18.29
N ILE A 87 -1.85 -13.41 17.55
CA ILE A 87 -3.11 -12.69 17.31
C ILE A 87 -3.94 -12.75 18.59
N VAL A 88 -4.34 -11.59 19.11
CA VAL A 88 -5.10 -11.45 20.37
C VAL A 88 -6.56 -11.09 20.15
N ALA A 89 -6.89 -10.52 18.99
CA ALA A 89 -8.26 -10.21 18.63
C ALA A 89 -8.44 -10.23 17.11
N GLU A 90 -9.62 -10.65 16.67
CA GLU A 90 -10.09 -10.57 15.31
C GLU A 90 -11.52 -10.02 15.30
N ALA A 91 -11.86 -9.27 14.27
CA ALA A 91 -13.21 -8.77 14.07
C ALA A 91 -13.57 -8.72 12.58
N ASP A 92 -14.81 -9.07 12.28
CA ASP A 92 -15.36 -8.93 10.93
C ASP A 92 -15.63 -7.47 10.61
N ALA A 93 -15.43 -7.09 9.37
CA ALA A 93 -15.65 -5.76 8.85
C ALA A 93 -16.13 -5.81 7.40
N GLU A 94 -16.80 -4.76 6.96
CA GLU A 94 -17.27 -4.63 5.60
C GLU A 94 -16.98 -3.23 5.07
N ALA A 95 -16.36 -3.17 3.90
CA ALA A 95 -16.25 -1.95 3.11
C ALA A 95 -17.42 -1.94 2.11
N SER A 96 -18.28 -0.94 2.18
CA SER A 96 -19.45 -0.84 1.30
C SER A 96 -19.60 0.57 0.73
N GLU A 97 -20.25 0.68 -0.42
CA GLU A 97 -20.59 1.95 -1.05
C GLU A 97 -21.36 2.88 -0.10
N LYS A 98 -22.26 2.33 0.73
CA LYS A 98 -23.05 3.08 1.72
C LYS A 98 -22.18 3.95 2.63
N TRP A 99 -20.95 3.54 2.91
CA TRP A 99 -19.98 4.22 3.77
C TRP A 99 -18.74 4.70 2.99
N ASP A 100 -18.91 4.91 1.68
CA ASP A 100 -17.82 5.32 0.80
C ASP A 100 -16.59 4.42 0.95
N HIS A 101 -16.81 3.10 1.03
CA HIS A 101 -15.78 2.06 1.22
C HIS A 101 -14.87 2.28 2.45
N THR A 102 -15.27 3.15 3.37
CA THR A 102 -14.57 3.32 4.64
C THR A 102 -15.02 2.26 5.64
N VAL A 103 -14.07 1.79 6.42
CA VAL A 103 -14.27 0.76 7.45
C VAL A 103 -13.88 1.35 8.80
N ARG A 104 -14.74 1.16 9.79
CA ARG A 104 -14.48 1.52 11.19
C ARG A 104 -14.89 0.35 12.06
N VAL A 105 -13.93 -0.19 12.80
CA VAL A 105 -14.16 -1.34 13.68
C VAL A 105 -13.70 -0.98 15.08
N LEU A 106 -14.57 -1.15 16.07
CA LEU A 106 -14.20 -1.12 17.47
C LEU A 106 -13.71 -2.51 17.87
N VAL A 107 -12.44 -2.62 18.21
CA VAL A 107 -11.84 -3.85 18.76
C VAL A 107 -11.76 -3.71 20.26
N THR A 108 -12.31 -4.68 20.98
CA THR A 108 -12.40 -4.71 22.46
C THR A 108 -11.63 -5.89 23.03
N GLY A 109 -11.52 -5.95 24.37
CA GLY A 109 -10.84 -7.04 25.08
C GLY A 109 -9.32 -6.93 25.10
N LEU A 110 -8.80 -5.75 24.81
CA LEU A 110 -7.37 -5.45 24.84
C LEU A 110 -6.92 -5.14 26.28
N GLN A 111 -5.62 -5.26 26.53
CA GLN A 111 -5.03 -4.86 27.82
C GLN A 111 -4.69 -3.37 27.82
N PRO A 112 -4.85 -2.67 28.94
CA PRO A 112 -4.51 -1.26 29.05
C PRO A 112 -3.00 -1.03 28.94
N SER A 113 -2.62 0.19 28.57
CA SER A 113 -1.22 0.65 28.41
C SER A 113 -0.37 -0.23 27.49
N SER A 114 -0.99 -0.99 26.61
CA SER A 114 -0.34 -2.02 25.78
C SER A 114 -0.22 -1.60 24.32
N VAL A 115 0.88 -1.98 23.69
CA VAL A 115 1.11 -1.76 22.25
C VAL A 115 0.60 -2.95 21.48
N TYR A 116 -0.07 -2.67 20.35
CA TYR A 116 -0.58 -3.67 19.43
C TYR A 116 -0.25 -3.30 18.01
N TYR A 117 -0.14 -4.32 17.16
CA TYR A 117 -0.04 -4.22 15.71
C TYR A 117 -1.35 -4.69 15.09
N TYR A 118 -1.79 -4.07 14.03
CA TYR A 118 -3.06 -4.43 13.39
C TYR A 118 -2.96 -4.33 11.88
N ARG A 119 -3.79 -5.11 11.20
CA ARG A 119 -3.94 -5.09 9.75
C ARG A 119 -5.36 -5.50 9.36
N PHE A 120 -5.76 -5.12 8.17
CA PHE A 120 -6.97 -5.59 7.52
C PHE A 120 -6.61 -6.63 6.47
N VAL A 121 -7.40 -7.67 6.39
CA VAL A 121 -7.18 -8.82 5.50
C VAL A 121 -8.46 -9.06 4.71
N THR A 122 -8.37 -9.20 3.38
CA THR A 122 -9.51 -9.61 2.54
C THR A 122 -9.71 -11.12 2.62
N MET A 123 -10.86 -11.62 2.19
CA MET A 123 -11.14 -13.05 2.15
C MET A 123 -10.20 -13.80 1.18
N GLU A 124 -9.63 -13.11 0.19
CA GLU A 124 -8.64 -13.64 -0.75
C GLU A 124 -7.19 -13.58 -0.21
N GLY A 125 -7.01 -13.09 1.04
CA GLY A 125 -5.72 -13.04 1.69
C GLY A 125 -4.86 -11.81 1.37
N ALA A 126 -5.40 -10.80 0.67
CA ALA A 126 -4.68 -9.54 0.51
C ALA A 126 -4.68 -8.77 1.83
N THR A 127 -3.52 -8.21 2.20
CA THR A 127 -3.33 -7.52 3.47
C THR A 127 -3.07 -6.02 3.27
N SER A 128 -3.57 -5.21 4.19
CA SER A 128 -3.19 -3.80 4.32
C SER A 128 -1.74 -3.65 4.81
N ARG A 129 -1.27 -2.42 4.91
CA ARG A 129 -0.09 -2.10 5.72
C ARG A 129 -0.36 -2.46 7.17
N THR A 130 0.68 -2.83 7.92
CA THR A 130 0.63 -2.97 9.36
C THR A 130 0.58 -1.60 10.01
N GLY A 131 -0.44 -1.38 10.84
CA GLY A 131 -0.54 -0.24 11.74
C GLY A 131 -0.05 -0.61 13.13
N ARG A 132 0.36 0.40 13.92
CA ARG A 132 0.70 0.26 15.32
C ARG A 132 -0.19 1.17 16.15
N THR A 133 -0.72 0.66 17.24
CA THR A 133 -1.57 1.41 18.17
C THR A 133 -1.18 1.12 19.61
N ARG A 134 -1.68 1.94 20.55
CA ARG A 134 -1.53 1.72 21.97
C ARG A 134 -2.84 2.03 22.67
N THR A 135 -3.28 1.15 23.55
CA THR A 135 -4.43 1.38 24.42
C THR A 135 -4.12 2.42 25.50
N ALA A 136 -5.16 3.10 25.97
CA ALA A 136 -5.04 4.05 27.06
C ALA A 136 -4.65 3.36 28.39
N PRO A 137 -4.09 4.11 29.34
CA PRO A 137 -3.93 3.65 30.71
C PRO A 137 -5.28 3.31 31.37
N PRO A 138 -5.30 2.49 32.41
CA PRO A 138 -6.52 2.25 33.17
C PRO A 138 -7.03 3.54 33.82
N ALA A 139 -8.33 3.60 34.07
CA ALA A 139 -8.93 4.75 34.71
C ALA A 139 -8.27 5.06 36.07
N GLY A 140 -7.87 6.31 36.28
CA GLY A 140 -7.18 6.74 37.50
C GLY A 140 -5.65 6.65 37.46
N ASP A 141 -5.06 6.11 36.42
CA ASP A 141 -3.62 6.18 36.19
C ASP A 141 -3.23 7.55 35.66
N LEU A 142 -2.49 8.32 36.47
CA LEU A 142 -2.00 9.66 36.13
C LEU A 142 -0.60 9.65 35.48
N SER A 143 -0.12 8.49 35.02
CA SER A 143 1.14 8.41 34.28
C SER A 143 1.11 9.25 33.02
N ALA A 144 2.23 9.91 32.69
CA ALA A 144 2.31 10.77 31.52
C ALA A 144 2.07 9.98 30.23
N LEU A 145 1.08 10.37 29.43
CA LEU A 145 0.85 9.90 28.09
C LEU A 145 1.80 10.62 27.14
N ASN A 146 2.74 9.92 26.56
CA ASN A 146 3.51 10.42 25.43
C ASN A 146 2.69 10.19 24.14
N VAL A 147 2.17 11.28 23.59
CA VAL A 147 1.51 11.29 22.27
C VAL A 147 2.56 11.69 21.25
N ALA A 148 2.81 10.83 20.26
CA ALA A 148 3.73 11.07 19.16
C ALA A 148 2.98 11.65 17.97
#